data_1828e0528e5f1b9148b81c9adc669a57
#
_entry.id   1828e0528e5f1b9148b81c9adc669a57
#
_cell.length_a   1.000
_cell.length_b   1.000
_cell.length_c   1.000
_cell.angle_alpha   90.00
_cell.angle_beta   90.00
_cell.angle_gamma   90.00
#
_symmetry.space_group_name_H-M   'P 1'
#
loop_
_entity.id
_entity.type
_entity.pdbx_description
1 polymer ?
#
loop_
_entity_poly.entity_id
_entity_poly.type
_entity_poly.pdbx_seq_one_letter_code
_entity_poly.pdbx_strand_id
1 'polypeptide(L)'
;MSLSVTRENFDEWMVPVYVPAPFIPVRGEGSRLWDQQGKEYIDFAGGIAVNALGHAHPALREALNEQANRFWHTGNGYTNEPALRLAKKLIDATFAERVFFCNSGAEANEAALKLARKYAHDRVGNHKSGIVAFKNAFHGRTLFTVSAGGQPTYSQDFAPLPPDIRHAAYNDLNSASALIDDNTCAVIVEPVQGEGGVIPATKAFLQGLRELCDRHQALLIFDEVQTGVGRTGELYAYMHYGVTPDILTTAKALGGGFPIGAMLTTQDYASVMTPGTHGTTYGGNPLATAVAGKVLDIINTPEMQNGVRQRHDAFIERLNTINARFGMFSEIRGLGLLFGCVLQTEFAGKAKLIAQEAAKAGVMVLIAGGDVVRFAPALNVSDEEIATGLDRFALACERLQTGGASCG
;
A
#
# COMPACT_ATOMS: atom_id res chain seq x y z
N MET A 1 -3.97 -35.89 15.76
CA MET A 1 -5.10 -35.32 15.00
C MET A 1 -4.87 -33.83 14.89
N SER A 2 -4.93 -33.25 13.72
CA SER A 2 -4.86 -31.79 13.56
C SER A 2 -6.14 -31.16 14.14
N LEU A 3 -5.99 -30.07 14.90
CA LEU A 3 -7.13 -29.29 15.41
C LEU A 3 -7.96 -28.79 14.23
N SER A 4 -9.26 -29.08 14.24
CA SER A 4 -10.20 -28.47 13.29
C SER A 4 -10.48 -27.03 13.72
N VAL A 5 -10.27 -26.07 12.82
CA VAL A 5 -10.48 -24.64 13.07
C VAL A 5 -11.66 -24.12 12.28
N THR A 6 -12.44 -23.23 12.88
CA THR A 6 -13.60 -22.57 12.27
C THR A 6 -13.44 -21.05 12.36
N ARG A 7 -14.34 -20.31 11.70
CA ARG A 7 -14.32 -18.83 11.72
C ARG A 7 -14.56 -18.28 13.15
N GLU A 8 -15.36 -18.96 13.95
CA GLU A 8 -15.68 -18.59 15.34
C GLU A 8 -14.44 -18.60 16.23
N ASN A 9 -13.47 -19.50 15.97
CA ASN A 9 -12.22 -19.55 16.73
C ASN A 9 -11.39 -18.27 16.62
N PHE A 10 -11.58 -17.47 15.58
CA PHE A 10 -10.96 -16.16 15.53
C PHE A 10 -11.46 -15.25 16.65
N ASP A 11 -12.77 -15.23 16.90
CA ASP A 11 -13.39 -14.38 17.91
C ASP A 11 -13.04 -14.85 19.33
N GLU A 12 -12.75 -16.15 19.51
CA GLU A 12 -12.33 -16.72 20.78
C GLU A 12 -10.84 -16.54 21.09
N TRP A 13 -9.97 -16.61 20.06
CA TRP A 13 -8.52 -16.74 20.27
C TRP A 13 -7.72 -15.50 19.87
N MET A 14 -8.26 -14.62 19.04
CA MET A 14 -7.53 -13.48 18.52
C MET A 14 -7.97 -12.17 19.20
N VAL A 15 -7.02 -11.24 19.37
CA VAL A 15 -7.37 -9.88 19.81
C VAL A 15 -8.35 -9.26 18.80
N PRO A 16 -9.50 -8.71 19.23
CA PRO A 16 -10.61 -8.34 18.34
C PRO A 16 -10.39 -7.02 17.60
N VAL A 17 -9.23 -6.86 16.96
CA VAL A 17 -8.88 -5.66 16.17
C VAL A 17 -9.36 -5.75 14.71
N TYR A 18 -9.85 -6.90 14.28
CA TYR A 18 -10.38 -7.14 12.93
C TYR A 18 -11.74 -7.81 12.98
N VAL A 19 -12.53 -7.61 11.92
CA VAL A 19 -13.76 -8.36 11.64
C VAL A 19 -13.56 -9.09 10.31
N PRO A 20 -13.00 -10.32 10.32
CA PRO A 20 -12.77 -11.09 9.12
C PRO A 20 -14.07 -11.48 8.41
N ALA A 21 -13.96 -11.79 7.13
CA ALA A 21 -15.05 -12.37 6.35
C ALA A 21 -15.56 -13.70 6.97
N PRO A 22 -16.81 -14.12 6.69
CA PRO A 22 -17.39 -15.32 7.29
C PRO A 22 -16.89 -16.64 6.67
N PHE A 23 -15.76 -16.62 5.99
CA PHE A 23 -15.11 -17.78 5.37
C PHE A 23 -13.60 -17.74 5.59
N ILE A 24 -12.96 -18.90 5.56
CA ILE A 24 -11.52 -19.05 5.73
C ILE A 24 -10.92 -19.55 4.40
N PRO A 25 -10.11 -18.72 3.70
CA PRO A 25 -9.35 -19.19 2.54
C PRO A 25 -8.30 -20.23 2.97
N VAL A 26 -8.16 -21.29 2.17
CA VAL A 26 -7.21 -22.39 2.44
C VAL A 26 -6.26 -22.68 1.28
N ARG A 27 -6.56 -22.17 0.08
CA ARG A 27 -5.72 -22.32 -1.11
C ARG A 27 -5.84 -21.10 -2.00
N GLY A 28 -4.75 -20.73 -2.66
CA GLY A 28 -4.72 -19.66 -3.66
C GLY A 28 -3.82 -20.02 -4.83
N GLU A 29 -4.17 -19.52 -6.03
CA GLU A 29 -3.40 -19.67 -7.26
C GLU A 29 -3.76 -18.52 -8.21
N GLY A 30 -2.79 -17.73 -8.65
CA GLY A 30 -3.04 -16.53 -9.43
C GLY A 30 -3.99 -15.58 -8.70
N SER A 31 -5.04 -15.13 -9.37
CA SER A 31 -6.08 -14.29 -8.75
C SER A 31 -7.26 -15.08 -8.16
N ARG A 32 -7.09 -16.39 -7.89
CA ARG A 32 -8.13 -17.25 -7.36
C ARG A 32 -7.81 -17.70 -5.95
N LEU A 33 -8.84 -17.74 -5.09
CA LEU A 33 -8.79 -18.30 -3.74
C LEU A 33 -9.92 -19.31 -3.56
N TRP A 34 -9.70 -20.31 -2.73
CA TRP A 34 -10.72 -21.29 -2.32
C TRP A 34 -10.79 -21.34 -0.80
N ASP A 35 -12.02 -21.35 -0.28
CA ASP A 35 -12.27 -21.48 1.14
C ASP A 35 -12.33 -22.96 1.61
N GLN A 36 -12.56 -23.16 2.90
CA GLN A 36 -12.67 -24.49 3.53
C GLN A 36 -13.80 -25.35 2.94
N GLN A 37 -14.83 -24.73 2.35
CA GLN A 37 -15.96 -25.38 1.70
C GLN A 37 -15.70 -25.64 0.20
N GLY A 38 -14.55 -25.23 -0.32
CA GLY A 38 -14.19 -25.37 -1.72
C GLY A 38 -14.79 -24.30 -2.63
N LYS A 39 -15.45 -23.28 -2.08
CA LYS A 39 -15.97 -22.17 -2.87
C LYS A 39 -14.83 -21.33 -3.41
N GLU A 40 -14.88 -21.02 -4.71
CA GLU A 40 -13.92 -20.17 -5.40
C GLU A 40 -14.28 -18.70 -5.30
N TYR A 41 -13.25 -17.88 -5.17
CA TYR A 41 -13.31 -16.41 -5.20
C TYR A 41 -12.29 -15.86 -6.19
N ILE A 42 -12.67 -14.86 -6.98
CA ILE A 42 -11.71 -14.02 -7.70
C ILE A 42 -11.24 -12.91 -6.74
N ASP A 43 -9.93 -12.77 -6.58
CA ASP A 43 -9.32 -11.83 -5.64
C ASP A 43 -8.92 -10.52 -6.33
N PHE A 44 -9.79 -9.51 -6.22
CA PHE A 44 -9.47 -8.12 -6.59
C PHE A 44 -9.08 -7.27 -5.37
N ALA A 45 -8.92 -7.89 -4.20
CA ALA A 45 -8.41 -7.25 -2.99
C ALA A 45 -6.88 -7.33 -2.88
N GLY A 46 -6.30 -8.40 -3.42
CA GLY A 46 -4.86 -8.63 -3.45
C GLY A 46 -4.18 -8.59 -2.09
N GLY A 47 -4.87 -8.95 -0.99
CA GLY A 47 -4.31 -8.84 0.36
C GLY A 47 -4.00 -7.38 0.76
N ILE A 48 -4.80 -6.42 0.31
CA ILE A 48 -4.60 -4.96 0.42
C ILE A 48 -3.39 -4.51 -0.43
N ALA A 49 -3.45 -4.81 -1.73
CA ALA A 49 -2.42 -4.47 -2.73
C ALA A 49 -1.04 -5.11 -2.47
N VAL A 50 -1.00 -6.26 -1.81
CA VAL A 50 0.24 -7.00 -1.48
C VAL A 50 0.58 -8.03 -2.55
N ASN A 51 -0.40 -8.85 -2.97
CA ASN A 51 -0.19 -9.98 -3.86
C ASN A 51 -0.06 -9.54 -5.32
N ALA A 52 1.02 -8.79 -5.62
CA ALA A 52 1.21 -8.18 -6.94
C ALA A 52 1.30 -9.18 -8.09
N LEU A 53 1.76 -10.41 -7.83
CA LEU A 53 1.86 -11.49 -8.81
C LEU A 53 0.82 -12.60 -8.57
N GLY A 54 -0.19 -12.33 -7.75
CA GLY A 54 -1.18 -13.32 -7.36
C GLY A 54 -0.69 -14.29 -6.29
N HIS A 55 -1.54 -15.24 -5.94
CA HIS A 55 -1.28 -16.24 -4.91
C HIS A 55 -0.34 -17.33 -5.42
N ALA A 56 0.56 -17.79 -4.55
CA ALA A 56 1.44 -18.94 -4.77
C ALA A 56 2.23 -18.89 -6.09
N HIS A 57 2.67 -17.71 -6.52
CA HIS A 57 3.39 -17.54 -7.79
C HIS A 57 4.61 -18.47 -7.86
N PRO A 58 4.75 -19.30 -8.92
CA PRO A 58 5.78 -20.36 -8.98
C PRO A 58 7.21 -19.86 -8.76
N ALA A 59 7.62 -18.76 -9.40
CA ALA A 59 8.95 -18.21 -9.27
C ALA A 59 9.25 -17.65 -7.87
N LEU A 60 8.24 -17.12 -7.16
CA LEU A 60 8.41 -16.64 -5.78
C LEU A 60 8.57 -17.82 -4.82
N ARG A 61 7.80 -18.90 -5.01
CA ARG A 61 7.93 -20.13 -4.25
C ARG A 61 9.29 -20.77 -4.45
N GLU A 62 9.78 -20.81 -5.69
CA GLU A 62 11.09 -21.32 -6.02
C GLU A 62 12.20 -20.53 -5.30
N ALA A 63 12.21 -19.20 -5.42
CA ALA A 63 13.17 -18.33 -4.74
C ALA A 63 13.15 -18.51 -3.21
N LEU A 64 11.95 -18.64 -2.63
CA LEU A 64 11.78 -18.91 -1.19
C LEU A 64 12.39 -20.28 -0.82
N ASN A 65 12.04 -21.34 -1.55
CA ASN A 65 12.50 -22.69 -1.27
C ASN A 65 14.02 -22.82 -1.43
N GLU A 66 14.60 -22.24 -2.46
CA GLU A 66 16.06 -22.23 -2.65
C GLU A 66 16.77 -21.57 -1.47
N GLN A 67 16.30 -20.42 -1.02
CA GLN A 67 16.89 -19.74 0.14
C GLN A 67 16.61 -20.47 1.44
N ALA A 68 15.40 -21.03 1.62
CA ALA A 68 15.02 -21.79 2.81
C ALA A 68 15.90 -23.03 3.03
N ASN A 69 16.41 -23.63 1.96
CA ASN A 69 17.34 -24.76 2.02
C ASN A 69 18.78 -24.36 2.40
N ARG A 70 19.09 -23.04 2.46
CA ARG A 70 20.41 -22.53 2.83
C ARG A 70 20.44 -22.09 4.29
N PHE A 71 19.82 -20.95 4.58
CA PHE A 71 19.63 -20.40 5.93
C PHE A 71 18.56 -19.33 5.92
N TRP A 72 17.97 -19.06 7.12
CA TRP A 72 16.81 -18.21 7.26
C TRP A 72 17.13 -16.86 7.88
N HIS A 73 18.07 -16.82 8.85
CA HIS A 73 18.35 -15.62 9.63
C HIS A 73 19.76 -15.66 10.22
N THR A 74 20.44 -14.53 10.19
CA THR A 74 21.77 -14.36 10.81
C THR A 74 21.88 -13.12 11.67
N GLY A 75 20.88 -12.24 11.62
CA GLY A 75 20.92 -10.90 12.23
C GLY A 75 21.79 -9.90 11.44
N ASN A 76 21.68 -8.63 11.78
CA ASN A 76 22.39 -7.55 11.08
C ASN A 76 23.83 -7.31 11.57
N GLY A 77 24.32 -8.13 12.51
CA GLY A 77 25.75 -8.21 12.78
C GLY A 77 26.55 -8.89 11.65
N TYR A 78 25.85 -9.61 10.77
CA TYR A 78 26.34 -10.18 9.54
C TYR A 78 25.45 -9.74 8.38
N THR A 79 26.01 -9.53 7.20
CA THR A 79 25.20 -9.29 6.00
C THR A 79 24.91 -10.59 5.27
N ASN A 80 24.04 -10.53 4.23
CA ASN A 80 23.74 -11.68 3.39
C ASN A 80 23.62 -11.26 1.92
N GLU A 81 23.92 -12.17 1.00
CA GLU A 81 23.91 -11.87 -0.43
C GLU A 81 22.53 -11.48 -0.99
N PRO A 82 21.40 -12.13 -0.63
CA PRO A 82 20.08 -11.71 -1.11
C PRO A 82 19.77 -10.26 -0.78
N ALA A 83 20.08 -9.79 0.44
CA ALA A 83 19.87 -8.40 0.85
C ALA A 83 20.72 -7.44 0.01
N LEU A 84 21.98 -7.74 -0.22
CA LEU A 84 22.86 -6.90 -1.04
C LEU A 84 22.41 -6.85 -2.50
N ARG A 85 21.98 -7.98 -3.06
CA ARG A 85 21.44 -8.05 -4.44
C ARG A 85 20.15 -7.24 -4.56
N LEU A 86 19.23 -7.34 -3.59
CA LEU A 86 18.00 -6.57 -3.60
C LEU A 86 18.28 -5.07 -3.45
N ALA A 87 19.19 -4.68 -2.54
CA ALA A 87 19.59 -3.28 -2.39
C ALA A 87 20.14 -2.73 -3.72
N LYS A 88 21.02 -3.48 -4.40
CA LYS A 88 21.57 -3.07 -5.70
C LYS A 88 20.49 -2.91 -6.76
N LYS A 89 19.53 -3.84 -6.84
CA LYS A 89 18.40 -3.75 -7.79
C LYS A 89 17.55 -2.50 -7.55
N LEU A 90 17.25 -2.18 -6.29
CA LEU A 90 16.48 -0.98 -5.93
C LEU A 90 17.24 0.29 -6.25
N ILE A 91 18.55 0.34 -5.98
CA ILE A 91 19.42 1.47 -6.31
C ILE A 91 19.49 1.69 -7.82
N ASP A 92 19.71 0.64 -8.60
CA ASP A 92 19.80 0.73 -10.06
C ASP A 92 18.49 1.15 -10.73
N ALA A 93 17.35 0.87 -10.07
CA ALA A 93 16.02 1.12 -10.62
C ALA A 93 15.39 2.44 -10.15
N THR A 94 16.01 3.18 -9.20
CA THR A 94 15.45 4.38 -8.60
C THR A 94 16.49 5.51 -8.46
N PHE A 95 16.08 6.62 -7.85
CA PHE A 95 16.98 7.73 -7.50
C PHE A 95 17.91 7.42 -6.32
N ALA A 96 17.61 6.35 -5.57
CA ALA A 96 18.26 6.06 -4.30
C ALA A 96 19.70 5.57 -4.46
N GLU A 97 20.52 5.84 -3.45
CA GLU A 97 21.89 5.37 -3.34
C GLU A 97 22.09 4.49 -2.11
N ARG A 98 21.10 4.49 -1.20
CA ARG A 98 21.12 3.71 0.05
C ARG A 98 19.74 3.15 0.35
N VAL A 99 19.73 1.95 0.93
CA VAL A 99 18.51 1.21 1.31
C VAL A 99 18.63 0.72 2.75
N PHE A 100 17.57 0.91 3.52
CA PHE A 100 17.36 0.26 4.82
C PHE A 100 16.20 -0.70 4.71
N PHE A 101 16.41 -1.98 5.04
CA PHE A 101 15.36 -3.00 5.04
C PHE A 101 14.72 -3.14 6.41
N CYS A 102 13.41 -3.37 6.40
CA CYS A 102 12.57 -3.68 7.56
C CYS A 102 11.50 -4.70 7.18
N ASN A 103 10.43 -4.87 7.97
CA ASN A 103 9.47 -5.96 7.79
C ASN A 103 8.08 -5.49 7.36
N SER A 104 7.83 -4.19 7.40
CA SER A 104 6.52 -3.60 7.13
C SER A 104 6.63 -2.17 6.61
N GLY A 105 5.53 -1.67 6.02
CA GLY A 105 5.44 -0.27 5.63
C GLY A 105 5.48 0.70 6.82
N ALA A 106 4.91 0.31 7.96
CA ALA A 106 4.98 1.10 9.19
C ALA A 106 6.43 1.28 9.65
N GLU A 107 7.25 0.23 9.67
CA GLU A 107 8.66 0.31 10.02
C GLU A 107 9.47 1.14 8.99
N ALA A 108 9.14 1.03 7.71
CA ALA A 108 9.77 1.86 6.67
C ALA A 108 9.48 3.34 6.90
N ASN A 109 8.23 3.69 7.21
CA ASN A 109 7.83 5.07 7.53
C ASN A 109 8.43 5.56 8.86
N GLU A 110 8.51 4.71 9.89
CA GLU A 110 9.26 5.01 11.14
C GLU A 110 10.71 5.40 10.83
N ALA A 111 11.39 4.60 10.03
CA ALA A 111 12.77 4.87 9.62
C ALA A 111 12.90 6.19 8.87
N ALA A 112 11.97 6.48 7.94
CA ALA A 112 11.94 7.71 7.16
C ALA A 112 11.73 8.97 8.04
N LEU A 113 10.76 8.92 8.96
CA LEU A 113 10.47 10.02 9.87
C LEU A 113 11.63 10.26 10.87
N LYS A 114 12.25 9.18 11.35
CA LYS A 114 13.43 9.26 12.22
C LYS A 114 14.64 9.82 11.47
N LEU A 115 14.88 9.38 10.22
CA LEU A 115 15.93 9.93 9.38
C LEU A 115 15.75 11.43 9.19
N ALA A 116 14.55 11.88 8.84
CA ALA A 116 14.27 13.29 8.61
C ALA A 116 14.51 14.15 9.86
N ARG A 117 14.04 13.72 11.02
CA ARG A 117 14.33 14.42 12.29
C ARG A 117 15.81 14.44 12.63
N LYS A 118 16.49 13.31 12.46
CA LYS A 118 17.93 13.25 12.75
C LYS A 118 18.74 14.09 11.79
N TYR A 119 18.42 14.08 10.50
CA TYR A 119 19.09 14.91 9.51
C TYR A 119 18.93 16.40 9.85
N ALA A 120 17.72 16.83 10.15
CA ALA A 120 17.46 18.22 10.55
C ALA A 120 18.24 18.60 11.83
N HIS A 121 18.20 17.73 12.85
CA HIS A 121 18.95 17.94 14.10
C HIS A 121 20.45 18.10 13.85
N ASP A 122 21.05 17.20 13.08
CA ASP A 122 22.50 17.15 12.88
C ASP A 122 23.02 18.21 11.88
N ARG A 123 22.22 18.62 10.91
CA ARG A 123 22.65 19.48 9.80
C ARG A 123 22.05 20.88 9.81
N VAL A 124 20.91 21.09 10.47
CA VAL A 124 20.19 22.39 10.44
C VAL A 124 20.04 22.98 11.83
N GLY A 125 19.51 22.22 12.79
CA GLY A 125 19.35 22.66 14.17
C GLY A 125 18.18 21.98 14.89
N ASN A 126 18.23 22.02 16.23
CA ASN A 126 17.28 21.31 17.11
C ASN A 126 15.84 21.84 17.03
N HIS A 127 15.63 23.05 16.51
CA HIS A 127 14.28 23.63 16.36
C HIS A 127 13.49 22.97 15.23
N LYS A 128 14.13 22.26 14.32
CA LYS A 128 13.54 21.73 13.11
C LYS A 128 13.07 20.28 13.33
N SER A 129 11.91 20.13 13.99
CA SER A 129 11.31 18.82 14.34
C SER A 129 9.93 18.55 13.71
N GLY A 130 9.32 19.61 13.12
CA GLY A 130 7.96 19.56 12.59
C GLY A 130 7.82 18.61 11.41
N ILE A 131 6.72 17.86 11.40
CA ILE A 131 6.32 16.98 10.29
C ILE A 131 4.97 17.46 9.78
N VAL A 132 4.85 17.64 8.47
CA VAL A 132 3.57 17.90 7.82
C VAL A 132 3.15 16.64 7.09
N ALA A 133 1.95 16.17 7.42
CA ALA A 133 1.26 15.05 6.78
C ALA A 133 -0.10 15.53 6.25
N PHE A 134 -0.95 14.62 5.79
CA PHE A 134 -2.21 15.00 5.17
C PHE A 134 -3.41 14.31 5.84
N LYS A 135 -4.55 15.01 5.88
CA LYS A 135 -5.81 14.43 6.33
C LYS A 135 -6.15 13.20 5.50
N ASN A 136 -6.75 12.21 6.14
CA ASN A 136 -7.10 10.90 5.57
C ASN A 136 -5.91 10.02 5.12
N ALA A 137 -4.68 10.42 5.39
CA ALA A 137 -3.50 9.61 5.10
C ALA A 137 -3.45 8.34 5.97
N PHE A 138 -2.76 7.32 5.47
CA PHE A 138 -2.44 6.10 6.20
C PHE A 138 -0.96 5.76 6.04
N HIS A 139 -0.19 5.83 7.13
CA HIS A 139 1.25 5.57 7.13
C HIS A 139 1.67 4.39 8.01
N GLY A 140 0.72 3.74 8.69
CA GLY A 140 0.95 2.60 9.58
C GLY A 140 0.20 2.70 10.90
N ARG A 141 0.45 1.73 11.79
CA ARG A 141 -0.22 1.57 13.08
C ARG A 141 0.71 1.63 14.28
N THR A 142 2.01 1.87 14.09
CA THR A 142 2.94 2.19 15.18
C THR A 142 2.64 3.60 15.71
N LEU A 143 3.05 3.91 16.94
CA LEU A 143 2.63 5.17 17.56
C LEU A 143 3.06 6.41 16.77
N PHE A 144 4.24 6.41 16.16
CA PHE A 144 4.70 7.54 15.35
C PHE A 144 3.96 7.58 14.00
N THR A 145 3.84 6.45 13.30
CA THR A 145 3.18 6.41 11.99
C THR A 145 1.67 6.64 12.07
N VAL A 146 0.99 6.14 13.12
CA VAL A 146 -0.44 6.42 13.31
C VAL A 146 -0.68 7.89 13.64
N SER A 147 0.30 8.56 14.28
CA SER A 147 0.25 9.99 14.55
C SER A 147 0.47 10.85 13.30
N ALA A 148 1.31 10.38 12.36
CA ALA A 148 1.46 10.98 11.04
C ALA A 148 0.25 10.69 10.14
N GLY A 149 -0.48 9.60 10.37
CA GLY A 149 -1.75 9.32 9.70
C GLY A 149 -2.80 10.39 10.00
N GLY A 150 -3.57 10.77 8.98
CA GLY A 150 -4.57 11.85 9.09
C GLY A 150 -5.98 11.38 9.46
N GLN A 151 -6.10 10.24 10.16
CA GLN A 151 -7.37 9.63 10.55
C GLN A 151 -7.47 9.51 12.08
N PRO A 152 -8.14 10.47 12.76
CA PRO A 152 -8.22 10.53 14.23
C PRO A 152 -8.76 9.25 14.88
N THR A 153 -9.65 8.53 14.21
CA THR A 153 -10.21 7.26 14.70
C THR A 153 -9.16 6.18 14.97
N TYR A 154 -7.96 6.32 14.39
CA TYR A 154 -6.87 5.37 14.59
C TYR A 154 -5.87 5.81 15.66
N SER A 155 -5.86 7.09 16.05
CA SER A 155 -4.81 7.66 16.90
C SER A 155 -5.31 8.28 18.21
N GLN A 156 -6.55 8.82 18.26
CA GLN A 156 -7.02 9.64 19.39
C GLN A 156 -6.98 8.91 20.75
N ASP A 157 -7.24 7.61 20.76
CA ASP A 157 -7.30 6.80 22.01
C ASP A 157 -5.90 6.39 22.53
N PHE A 158 -4.84 6.76 21.82
CA PHE A 158 -3.46 6.41 22.17
C PHE A 158 -2.64 7.63 22.63
N ALA A 159 -3.29 8.73 23.01
CA ALA A 159 -2.62 9.92 23.51
C ALA A 159 -1.83 9.63 24.82
N PRO A 160 -0.67 10.32 25.10
CA PRO A 160 -0.11 11.41 24.29
C PRO A 160 0.60 10.93 23.02
N LEU A 161 0.34 11.60 21.91
CA LEU A 161 0.96 11.30 20.63
C LEU A 161 2.31 12.03 20.50
N PRO A 162 3.25 11.54 19.66
CA PRO A 162 4.44 12.28 19.30
C PRO A 162 4.12 13.71 18.87
N PRO A 163 4.82 14.72 19.41
CA PRO A 163 4.55 16.13 19.13
C PRO A 163 5.02 16.54 17.73
N ASP A 164 4.63 17.76 17.35
CA ASP A 164 5.08 18.47 16.14
C ASP A 164 4.64 17.82 14.82
N ILE A 165 3.49 17.14 14.82
CA ILE A 165 2.88 16.61 13.60
C ILE A 165 1.63 17.43 13.27
N ARG A 166 1.58 17.97 12.05
CA ARG A 166 0.49 18.82 11.56
C ARG A 166 -0.11 18.22 10.29
N HIS A 167 -1.43 18.38 10.09
CA HIS A 167 -2.14 17.76 8.97
C HIS A 167 -2.78 18.80 8.08
N ALA A 168 -2.30 18.90 6.83
CA ALA A 168 -2.88 19.71 5.77
C ALA A 168 -4.01 18.98 5.03
N ALA A 169 -4.82 19.71 4.28
CA ALA A 169 -5.74 19.09 3.34
C ALA A 169 -4.98 18.51 2.14
N TYR A 170 -5.34 17.31 1.72
CA TYR A 170 -4.72 16.65 0.57
C TYR A 170 -5.16 17.31 -0.74
N ASN A 171 -4.25 17.42 -1.71
CA ASN A 171 -4.45 18.17 -2.97
C ASN A 171 -4.74 19.67 -2.79
N ASP A 172 -4.47 20.25 -1.62
CA ASP A 172 -4.58 21.68 -1.33
C ASP A 172 -3.22 22.27 -0.97
N LEU A 173 -2.55 22.86 -1.96
CA LEU A 173 -1.22 23.44 -1.77
C LEU A 173 -1.24 24.65 -0.82
N ASN A 174 -2.34 25.40 -0.76
CA ASN A 174 -2.47 26.52 0.16
C ASN A 174 -2.53 26.05 1.61
N SER A 175 -3.29 24.97 1.86
CA SER A 175 -3.33 24.32 3.17
C SER A 175 -1.96 23.80 3.58
N ALA A 176 -1.21 23.19 2.67
CA ALA A 176 0.15 22.71 2.91
C ALA A 176 1.12 23.85 3.18
N SER A 177 1.10 24.91 2.35
CA SER A 177 1.96 26.10 2.50
C SER A 177 1.75 26.84 3.82
N ALA A 178 0.54 26.81 4.36
CA ALA A 178 0.24 27.44 5.65
C ALA A 178 0.88 26.68 6.85
N LEU A 179 1.25 25.41 6.66
CA LEU A 179 1.81 24.55 7.72
C LEU A 179 3.31 24.27 7.54
N ILE A 180 3.83 24.36 6.31
CA ILE A 180 5.26 24.13 6.02
C ILE A 180 6.02 25.41 6.28
N ASP A 181 6.91 25.37 7.25
CA ASP A 181 7.73 26.51 7.71
C ASP A 181 9.18 26.07 7.98
N ASP A 182 10.01 27.00 8.46
CA ASP A 182 11.43 26.73 8.75
C ASP A 182 11.64 25.73 9.90
N ASN A 183 10.60 25.42 10.69
CA ASN A 183 10.64 24.39 11.73
C ASN A 183 10.24 23.00 11.18
N THR A 184 9.80 22.91 9.93
CA THR A 184 9.41 21.67 9.30
C THR A 184 10.63 20.88 8.84
N CYS A 185 10.85 19.66 9.37
CA CYS A 185 11.92 18.76 8.93
C CYS A 185 11.50 17.83 7.80
N ALA A 186 10.20 17.50 7.70
CA ALA A 186 9.70 16.60 6.69
C ALA A 186 8.24 16.89 6.28
N VAL A 187 7.94 16.55 5.04
CA VAL A 187 6.57 16.40 4.52
C VAL A 187 6.43 14.96 4.06
N ILE A 188 5.45 14.24 4.59
CA ILE A 188 5.14 12.86 4.17
C ILE A 188 3.82 12.83 3.42
N VAL A 189 3.82 12.20 2.23
CA VAL A 189 2.67 12.16 1.34
C VAL A 189 2.59 10.83 0.59
N GLU A 190 1.37 10.30 0.44
CA GLU A 190 1.08 9.20 -0.48
C GLU A 190 0.82 9.78 -1.88
N PRO A 191 1.45 9.28 -2.98
CA PRO A 191 1.11 9.71 -4.34
C PRO A 191 -0.34 9.39 -4.75
N VAL A 192 -0.92 8.35 -4.14
CA VAL A 192 -2.36 8.05 -4.14
C VAL A 192 -2.74 7.68 -2.73
N GLN A 193 -3.65 8.41 -2.10
CA GLN A 193 -4.20 8.02 -0.79
C GLN A 193 -5.06 6.76 -0.96
N GLY A 194 -4.50 5.59 -0.63
CA GLY A 194 -5.17 4.32 -0.82
C GLY A 194 -6.33 4.10 0.15
N GLU A 195 -6.07 4.24 1.44
CA GLU A 195 -7.07 4.05 2.51
C GLU A 195 -8.04 5.24 2.62
N GLY A 196 -7.59 6.44 2.26
CA GLY A 196 -8.37 7.67 2.32
C GLY A 196 -9.41 7.84 1.22
N GLY A 197 -9.59 6.85 0.32
CA GLY A 197 -10.62 6.90 -0.71
C GLY A 197 -10.10 6.74 -2.15
N VAL A 198 -8.91 6.18 -2.34
CA VAL A 198 -8.23 6.02 -3.63
C VAL A 198 -8.17 7.36 -4.38
N ILE A 199 -7.52 8.33 -3.76
CA ILE A 199 -7.44 9.70 -4.29
C ILE A 199 -6.03 9.94 -4.84
N PRO A 200 -5.83 10.02 -6.18
CA PRO A 200 -4.55 10.41 -6.75
C PRO A 200 -4.18 11.85 -6.40
N ALA A 201 -2.90 12.10 -6.14
CA ALA A 201 -2.39 13.45 -6.09
C ALA A 201 -2.46 14.10 -7.48
N THR A 202 -2.62 15.42 -7.52
CA THR A 202 -2.37 16.15 -8.75
C THR A 202 -0.87 16.38 -8.92
N LYS A 203 -0.39 16.40 -10.17
CA LYS A 203 1.02 16.70 -10.46
C LYS A 203 1.44 18.05 -9.89
N ALA A 204 0.58 19.07 -10.04
CA ALA A 204 0.84 20.42 -9.52
C ALA A 204 0.99 20.43 -7.99
N PHE A 205 0.19 19.62 -7.28
CA PHE A 205 0.30 19.49 -5.84
C PHE A 205 1.66 18.91 -5.41
N LEU A 206 2.07 17.79 -6.01
CA LEU A 206 3.37 17.17 -5.68
C LEU A 206 4.56 18.05 -6.06
N GLN A 207 4.49 18.74 -7.20
CA GLN A 207 5.51 19.73 -7.59
C GLN A 207 5.59 20.88 -6.61
N GLY A 208 4.44 21.43 -6.20
CA GLY A 208 4.37 22.48 -5.20
C GLY A 208 4.91 22.04 -3.83
N LEU A 209 4.66 20.80 -3.41
CA LEU A 209 5.27 20.25 -2.19
C LEU A 209 6.79 20.16 -2.31
N ARG A 210 7.31 19.73 -3.48
CA ARG A 210 8.76 19.70 -3.72
C ARG A 210 9.36 21.10 -3.58
N GLU A 211 8.76 22.10 -4.20
CA GLU A 211 9.23 23.50 -4.11
C GLU A 211 9.16 24.05 -2.69
N LEU A 212 8.10 23.75 -1.92
CA LEU A 212 8.00 24.16 -0.52
C LEU A 212 9.06 23.47 0.34
N CYS A 213 9.29 22.17 0.15
CA CYS A 213 10.32 21.43 0.87
C CYS A 213 11.71 22.00 0.58
N ASP A 214 12.03 22.29 -0.69
CA ASP A 214 13.32 22.86 -1.08
C ASP A 214 13.52 24.25 -0.45
N ARG A 215 12.49 25.11 -0.47
CA ARG A 215 12.53 26.46 0.12
C ARG A 215 12.78 26.45 1.61
N HIS A 216 12.14 25.54 2.33
CA HIS A 216 12.23 25.44 3.79
C HIS A 216 13.25 24.39 4.26
N GLN A 217 14.04 23.78 3.36
CA GLN A 217 14.99 22.72 3.69
C GLN A 217 14.35 21.56 4.47
N ALA A 218 13.12 21.20 4.14
CA ALA A 218 12.43 20.03 4.64
C ALA A 218 12.63 18.85 3.69
N LEU A 219 12.65 17.62 4.21
CA LEU A 219 12.73 16.43 3.36
C LEU A 219 11.35 16.02 2.88
N LEU A 220 11.21 15.77 1.58
CA LEU A 220 9.99 15.23 0.98
C LEU A 220 10.04 13.71 1.01
N ILE A 221 9.08 13.09 1.72
CA ILE A 221 8.94 11.64 1.85
C ILE A 221 7.74 11.21 1.03
N PHE A 222 7.96 10.33 0.05
CA PHE A 222 6.86 9.64 -0.62
C PHE A 222 6.66 8.28 0.02
N ASP A 223 5.47 8.12 0.65
CA ASP A 223 4.99 6.82 1.07
C ASP A 223 4.43 6.08 -0.15
N GLU A 224 5.27 5.23 -0.71
CA GLU A 224 4.92 4.36 -1.84
C GLU A 224 4.69 2.90 -1.41
N VAL A 225 4.29 2.69 -0.16
CA VAL A 225 3.97 1.37 0.38
C VAL A 225 2.82 0.72 -0.41
N GLN A 226 1.84 1.49 -0.86
CA GLN A 226 0.73 0.96 -1.65
C GLN A 226 0.86 1.24 -3.15
N THR A 227 1.46 2.35 -3.54
CA THR A 227 1.58 2.78 -4.94
C THR A 227 2.78 2.17 -5.66
N GLY A 228 3.77 1.68 -4.92
CA GLY A 228 5.02 1.18 -5.48
C GLY A 228 4.94 -0.21 -6.10
N VAL A 229 6.06 -0.61 -6.66
CA VAL A 229 6.32 -1.94 -7.24
C VAL A 229 5.31 -2.27 -8.34
N GLY A 230 5.19 -1.39 -9.32
CA GLY A 230 4.40 -1.61 -10.53
C GLY A 230 2.90 -1.28 -10.42
N ARG A 231 2.38 -1.04 -9.22
CA ARG A 231 0.93 -0.88 -8.96
C ARG A 231 0.27 0.21 -9.82
N THR A 232 0.98 1.31 -10.08
CA THR A 232 0.48 2.47 -10.82
C THR A 232 0.82 2.47 -12.32
N GLY A 233 1.50 1.41 -12.82
CA GLY A 233 1.95 1.31 -14.20
C GLY A 233 3.39 1.81 -14.43
N GLU A 234 4.03 2.33 -13.40
CA GLU A 234 5.47 2.58 -13.29
C GLU A 234 6.02 1.79 -12.08
N LEU A 235 7.33 1.59 -11.99
CA LEU A 235 7.91 0.87 -10.85
C LEU A 235 7.55 1.57 -9.53
N TYR A 236 7.65 2.89 -9.50
CA TYR A 236 7.19 3.75 -8.41
C TYR A 236 6.43 4.95 -8.97
N ALA A 237 5.38 5.40 -8.26
CA ALA A 237 4.51 6.46 -8.72
C ALA A 237 5.23 7.81 -8.89
N TYR A 238 6.33 8.08 -8.19
CA TYR A 238 7.11 9.28 -8.38
C TYR A 238 7.61 9.43 -9.84
N MET A 239 7.86 8.32 -10.53
CA MET A 239 8.28 8.30 -11.93
C MET A 239 7.16 8.78 -12.86
N HIS A 240 5.90 8.39 -12.56
CA HIS A 240 4.72 8.86 -13.29
C HIS A 240 4.53 10.38 -13.15
N TYR A 241 4.73 10.91 -11.93
CA TYR A 241 4.56 12.33 -11.66
C TYR A 241 5.76 13.19 -12.10
N GLY A 242 6.93 12.58 -12.26
CA GLY A 242 8.18 13.29 -12.55
C GLY A 242 8.63 14.19 -11.38
N VAL A 243 8.32 13.79 -10.15
CA VAL A 243 8.70 14.49 -8.91
C VAL A 243 9.49 13.52 -8.04
N THR A 244 10.77 13.77 -7.85
CA THR A 244 11.64 12.91 -7.06
C THR A 244 11.60 13.31 -5.59
N PRO A 245 11.26 12.39 -4.66
CA PRO A 245 11.35 12.65 -3.23
C PRO A 245 12.79 12.54 -2.72
N ASP A 246 13.04 12.99 -1.50
CA ASP A 246 14.30 12.77 -0.79
C ASP A 246 14.36 11.39 -0.14
N ILE A 247 13.19 10.88 0.29
CA ILE A 247 13.02 9.57 0.89
C ILE A 247 11.80 8.89 0.26
N LEU A 248 11.94 7.62 -0.08
CA LEU A 248 10.85 6.78 -0.55
C LEU A 248 10.71 5.58 0.38
N THR A 249 9.49 5.26 0.78
CA THR A 249 9.19 4.04 1.53
C THR A 249 8.37 3.05 0.70
N THR A 250 8.67 1.78 0.85
CA THR A 250 8.05 0.70 0.08
C THR A 250 7.87 -0.55 0.93
N ALA A 251 6.84 -1.34 0.66
CA ALA A 251 6.55 -2.61 1.31
C ALA A 251 5.54 -3.40 0.44
N LYS A 252 4.55 -4.06 1.04
CA LYS A 252 3.43 -4.74 0.36
C LYS A 252 3.87 -5.52 -0.88
N ALA A 253 3.62 -4.98 -2.08
CA ALA A 253 3.96 -5.60 -3.35
C ALA A 253 5.46 -5.97 -3.48
N LEU A 254 6.35 -5.28 -2.75
CA LEU A 254 7.78 -5.60 -2.74
C LEU A 254 8.05 -7.06 -2.35
N GLY A 255 7.27 -7.58 -1.41
CA GLY A 255 7.40 -8.98 -0.96
C GLY A 255 6.46 -9.95 -1.69
N GLY A 256 5.49 -9.45 -2.47
CA GLY A 256 4.54 -10.31 -3.19
C GLY A 256 3.75 -11.28 -2.31
N GLY A 257 3.60 -10.97 -1.02
CA GLY A 257 2.99 -11.79 0.03
C GLY A 257 3.94 -12.11 1.19
N PHE A 258 5.26 -12.03 0.98
CA PHE A 258 6.24 -12.19 2.06
C PHE A 258 6.49 -10.85 2.77
N PRO A 259 6.53 -10.81 4.13
CA PRO A 259 6.71 -9.57 4.88
C PRO A 259 8.09 -8.94 4.61
N ILE A 260 8.09 -7.74 4.05
CA ILE A 260 9.27 -6.90 3.85
C ILE A 260 8.85 -5.44 3.68
N GLY A 261 9.69 -4.53 4.14
CA GLY A 261 9.62 -3.11 3.84
C GLY A 261 11.02 -2.56 3.60
N ALA A 262 11.09 -1.38 3.01
CA ALA A 262 12.36 -0.68 2.81
C ALA A 262 12.15 0.84 2.81
N MET A 263 13.17 1.56 3.28
CA MET A 263 13.35 2.99 3.12
C MET A 263 14.52 3.21 2.17
N LEU A 264 14.30 4.01 1.14
CA LEU A 264 15.25 4.35 0.09
C LEU A 264 15.58 5.84 0.18
N THR A 265 16.86 6.21 0.07
CA THR A 265 17.29 7.61 0.11
C THR A 265 18.66 7.79 -0.54
N THR A 266 19.15 9.03 -0.61
CA THR A 266 20.48 9.33 -1.13
C THR A 266 21.56 9.12 -0.06
N GLN A 267 22.83 9.10 -0.48
CA GLN A 267 23.97 8.99 0.42
C GLN A 267 24.05 10.15 1.41
N ASP A 268 23.74 11.36 0.98
CA ASP A 268 23.82 12.54 1.83
C ASP A 268 22.88 12.43 3.03
N TYR A 269 21.61 12.13 2.80
CA TYR A 269 20.65 11.96 3.89
C TYR A 269 20.95 10.73 4.74
N ALA A 270 21.33 9.61 4.14
CA ALA A 270 21.65 8.38 4.85
C ALA A 270 22.85 8.54 5.80
N SER A 271 23.77 9.47 5.51
CA SER A 271 25.05 9.64 6.25
C SER A 271 24.87 9.96 7.74
N VAL A 272 23.73 10.49 8.15
CA VAL A 272 23.44 10.80 9.56
C VAL A 272 22.99 9.56 10.36
N MET A 273 22.56 8.50 9.67
CA MET A 273 22.15 7.23 10.30
C MET A 273 23.39 6.35 10.55
N THR A 274 24.08 6.65 11.62
CA THR A 274 25.29 5.91 12.03
C THR A 274 24.96 4.66 12.85
N PRO A 275 25.90 3.71 13.03
CA PRO A 275 25.67 2.51 13.84
C PRO A 275 25.06 2.83 15.22
N GLY A 276 23.98 2.11 15.58
CA GLY A 276 23.27 2.28 16.85
C GLY A 276 22.14 3.31 16.84
N THR A 277 21.97 4.13 15.78
CA THR A 277 20.89 5.15 15.73
C THR A 277 19.54 4.57 15.39
N HIS A 278 19.50 3.48 14.66
CA HIS A 278 18.29 2.74 14.29
C HIS A 278 18.63 1.29 14.01
N GLY A 279 17.61 0.40 13.99
CA GLY A 279 17.85 -1.01 13.73
C GLY A 279 16.56 -1.83 13.65
N THR A 280 16.73 -3.09 13.28
CA THR A 280 15.70 -4.10 13.18
C THR A 280 16.33 -5.47 13.35
N THR A 281 15.62 -6.42 13.93
CA THR A 281 16.12 -7.79 14.06
C THR A 281 15.99 -8.56 12.74
N TYR A 282 14.83 -8.54 12.09
CA TYR A 282 14.53 -9.36 10.92
C TYR A 282 14.65 -8.62 9.59
N GLY A 283 14.69 -7.29 9.60
CA GLY A 283 14.78 -6.52 8.35
C GLY A 283 16.03 -6.85 7.57
N GLY A 284 15.85 -7.14 6.27
CA GLY A 284 16.92 -7.61 5.39
C GLY A 284 17.21 -9.10 5.51
N ASN A 285 16.34 -9.91 6.16
CA ASN A 285 16.54 -11.36 6.22
C ASN A 285 16.60 -11.98 4.81
N PRO A 286 17.36 -13.05 4.64
CA PRO A 286 17.61 -13.61 3.31
C PRO A 286 16.38 -14.20 2.63
N LEU A 287 15.38 -14.70 3.39
CA LEU A 287 14.14 -15.22 2.80
C LEU A 287 13.34 -14.09 2.13
N ALA A 288 13.07 -13.03 2.87
CA ALA A 288 12.31 -11.88 2.38
C ALA A 288 13.00 -11.22 1.18
N THR A 289 14.32 -11.02 1.27
CA THR A 289 15.08 -10.33 0.23
C THR A 289 15.28 -11.19 -1.03
N ALA A 290 15.36 -12.51 -0.91
CA ALA A 290 15.38 -13.42 -2.05
C ALA A 290 14.04 -13.37 -2.82
N VAL A 291 12.93 -13.45 -2.10
CA VAL A 291 11.58 -13.32 -2.70
C VAL A 291 11.39 -11.96 -3.35
N ALA A 292 11.69 -10.87 -2.64
CA ALA A 292 11.55 -9.52 -3.17
C ALA A 292 12.44 -9.24 -4.39
N GLY A 293 13.65 -9.81 -4.41
CA GLY A 293 14.53 -9.77 -5.58
C GLY A 293 13.89 -10.39 -6.82
N LYS A 294 13.19 -11.51 -6.65
CA LYS A 294 12.45 -12.17 -7.74
C LYS A 294 11.21 -11.39 -8.15
N VAL A 295 10.50 -10.75 -7.19
CA VAL A 295 9.39 -9.83 -7.49
C VAL A 295 9.85 -8.72 -8.43
N LEU A 296 10.96 -8.05 -8.12
CA LEU A 296 11.49 -6.96 -8.96
C LEU A 296 11.90 -7.46 -10.35
N ASP A 297 12.50 -8.65 -10.47
CA ASP A 297 12.87 -9.22 -11.76
C ASP A 297 11.68 -9.40 -12.70
N ILE A 298 10.50 -9.70 -12.15
CA ILE A 298 9.28 -9.92 -12.92
C ILE A 298 8.55 -8.59 -13.19
N ILE A 299 8.46 -7.73 -12.17
CA ILE A 299 7.62 -6.52 -12.25
C ILE A 299 8.33 -5.36 -12.93
N ASN A 300 9.65 -5.21 -12.71
CA ASN A 300 10.40 -4.09 -13.31
C ASN A 300 10.76 -4.36 -14.77
N THR A 301 9.74 -4.57 -15.59
CA THR A 301 9.86 -4.77 -17.04
C THR A 301 8.87 -3.89 -17.78
N PRO A 302 9.21 -3.38 -18.98
CA PRO A 302 8.27 -2.61 -19.82
C PRO A 302 6.99 -3.40 -20.14
N GLU A 303 7.10 -4.71 -20.31
CA GLU A 303 5.96 -5.59 -20.58
C GLU A 303 4.96 -5.60 -19.43
N MET A 304 5.43 -5.77 -18.19
CA MET A 304 4.55 -5.75 -17.01
C MET A 304 3.91 -4.38 -16.83
N GLN A 305 4.68 -3.30 -16.93
CA GLN A 305 4.20 -1.93 -16.76
C GLN A 305 3.13 -1.58 -17.81
N ASN A 306 3.36 -1.93 -19.07
CA ASN A 306 2.36 -1.76 -20.14
C ASN A 306 1.13 -2.65 -19.90
N GLY A 307 1.33 -3.88 -19.45
CA GLY A 307 0.25 -4.78 -19.09
C GLY A 307 -0.63 -4.24 -17.97
N VAL A 308 -0.07 -3.55 -16.98
CA VAL A 308 -0.83 -2.86 -15.92
C VAL A 308 -1.75 -1.79 -16.50
N ARG A 309 -1.25 -0.97 -17.44
CA ARG A 309 -2.06 0.06 -18.12
C ARG A 309 -3.20 -0.56 -18.93
N GLN A 310 -2.91 -1.59 -19.71
CA GLN A 310 -3.92 -2.29 -20.52
C GLN A 310 -5.03 -2.93 -19.65
N ARG A 311 -4.64 -3.57 -18.54
CA ARG A 311 -5.60 -4.15 -17.58
C ARG A 311 -6.42 -3.07 -16.89
N HIS A 312 -5.81 -1.93 -16.55
CA HIS A 312 -6.55 -0.77 -16.06
C HIS A 312 -7.68 -0.40 -17.01
N ASP A 313 -7.37 -0.21 -18.29
CA ASP A 313 -8.34 0.19 -19.30
C ASP A 313 -9.48 -0.85 -19.42
N ALA A 314 -9.14 -2.15 -19.38
CA ALA A 314 -10.12 -3.23 -19.42
C ALA A 314 -11.06 -3.23 -18.18
N PHE A 315 -10.52 -2.96 -16.98
CA PHE A 315 -11.33 -2.80 -15.78
C PHE A 315 -12.27 -1.61 -15.87
N ILE A 316 -11.74 -0.44 -16.27
CA ILE A 316 -12.51 0.81 -16.35
C ILE A 316 -13.65 0.71 -17.38
N GLU A 317 -13.40 0.13 -18.54
CA GLU A 317 -14.43 -0.08 -19.58
C GLU A 317 -15.59 -0.94 -19.03
N ARG A 318 -15.29 -2.08 -18.39
CA ARG A 318 -16.30 -2.95 -17.83
C ARG A 318 -17.03 -2.36 -16.63
N LEU A 319 -16.32 -1.67 -15.75
CA LEU A 319 -16.93 -0.98 -14.61
C LEU A 319 -17.86 0.16 -15.07
N ASN A 320 -17.50 0.89 -16.13
CA ASN A 320 -18.40 1.87 -16.74
C ASN A 320 -19.66 1.21 -17.31
N THR A 321 -19.54 0.04 -17.94
CA THR A 321 -20.69 -0.74 -18.41
C THR A 321 -21.60 -1.18 -17.26
N ILE A 322 -21.02 -1.65 -16.15
CA ILE A 322 -21.75 -2.00 -14.93
C ILE A 322 -22.46 -0.75 -14.37
N ASN A 323 -21.74 0.39 -14.30
CA ASN A 323 -22.31 1.62 -13.78
C ASN A 323 -23.42 2.18 -14.67
N ALA A 324 -23.32 2.06 -16.00
CA ALA A 324 -24.39 2.45 -16.91
C ALA A 324 -25.69 1.64 -16.68
N ARG A 325 -25.56 0.37 -16.24
CA ARG A 325 -26.71 -0.47 -15.91
C ARG A 325 -27.32 -0.17 -14.54
N PHE A 326 -26.49 0.10 -13.53
CA PHE A 326 -26.93 0.15 -12.14
C PHE A 326 -26.91 1.57 -11.51
N GLY A 327 -26.17 2.52 -12.08
CA GLY A 327 -26.13 3.92 -11.61
C GLY A 327 -25.56 4.11 -10.19
N MET A 328 -24.70 3.18 -9.71
CA MET A 328 -24.28 3.15 -8.31
C MET A 328 -23.08 4.05 -8.02
N PHE A 329 -22.29 4.39 -9.04
CA PHE A 329 -21.02 5.10 -8.86
C PHE A 329 -21.08 6.50 -9.49
N SER A 330 -20.65 7.50 -8.73
CA SER A 330 -20.51 8.89 -9.19
C SER A 330 -19.21 9.08 -9.97
N GLU A 331 -18.17 8.32 -9.60
CA GLU A 331 -16.83 8.41 -10.19
C GLU A 331 -16.12 7.07 -10.09
N ILE A 332 -15.31 6.72 -11.09
CA ILE A 332 -14.31 5.66 -11.01
C ILE A 332 -12.95 6.34 -11.17
N ARG A 333 -12.10 6.27 -10.16
CA ARG A 333 -10.83 6.98 -10.11
C ARG A 333 -9.69 6.11 -9.60
N GLY A 334 -8.46 6.50 -9.87
CA GLY A 334 -7.27 5.79 -9.43
C GLY A 334 -6.13 5.90 -10.43
N LEU A 335 -5.11 5.08 -10.25
CA LEU A 335 -3.92 5.04 -11.10
C LEU A 335 -3.44 3.60 -11.23
N GLY A 336 -3.27 3.13 -12.46
CA GLY A 336 -2.92 1.73 -12.74
C GLY A 336 -3.93 0.75 -12.12
N LEU A 337 -3.45 -0.27 -11.44
CA LEU A 337 -4.31 -1.26 -10.77
C LEU A 337 -4.52 -0.95 -9.28
N LEU A 338 -4.62 0.33 -8.95
CA LEU A 338 -5.14 0.86 -7.69
C LEU A 338 -6.23 1.85 -8.04
N PHE A 339 -7.48 1.43 -8.01
CA PHE A 339 -8.62 2.26 -8.38
C PHE A 339 -9.83 1.98 -7.49
N GLY A 340 -10.78 2.91 -7.48
CA GLY A 340 -11.97 2.86 -6.65
C GLY A 340 -13.20 3.40 -7.35
N CYS A 341 -14.33 2.77 -7.07
CA CYS A 341 -15.66 3.21 -7.46
C CYS A 341 -16.26 4.02 -6.32
N VAL A 342 -16.39 5.32 -6.49
CA VAL A 342 -17.00 6.24 -5.52
C VAL A 342 -18.51 6.10 -5.60
N LEU A 343 -19.19 5.86 -4.49
CA LEU A 343 -20.63 5.68 -4.46
C LEU A 343 -21.38 6.97 -4.76
N GLN A 344 -22.55 6.86 -5.41
CA GLN A 344 -23.53 7.92 -5.49
C GLN A 344 -24.08 8.24 -4.08
N THR A 345 -24.58 9.44 -3.88
CA THR A 345 -25.09 9.92 -2.59
C THR A 345 -26.16 9.00 -2.00
N GLU A 346 -27.02 8.42 -2.82
CA GLU A 346 -28.07 7.47 -2.43
C GLU A 346 -27.54 6.12 -1.91
N PHE A 347 -26.29 5.81 -2.23
CA PHE A 347 -25.57 4.62 -1.75
C PHE A 347 -24.52 4.94 -0.69
N ALA A 348 -24.47 6.18 -0.18
CA ALA A 348 -23.49 6.60 0.83
C ALA A 348 -23.51 5.66 2.05
N GLY A 349 -22.31 5.31 2.55
CA GLY A 349 -22.12 4.38 3.66
C GLY A 349 -22.27 2.89 3.31
N LYS A 350 -22.62 2.54 2.08
CA LYS A 350 -22.90 1.14 1.69
C LYS A 350 -21.70 0.39 1.10
N ALA A 351 -20.50 0.97 1.05
CA ALA A 351 -19.33 0.29 0.46
C ALA A 351 -19.06 -1.08 1.11
N LYS A 352 -19.18 -1.18 2.43
CA LYS A 352 -19.04 -2.44 3.17
C LYS A 352 -20.09 -3.48 2.75
N LEU A 353 -21.32 -3.06 2.58
CA LEU A 353 -22.40 -3.96 2.14
C LEU A 353 -22.16 -4.47 0.71
N ILE A 354 -21.71 -3.59 -0.19
CA ILE A 354 -21.32 -3.97 -1.56
C ILE A 354 -20.20 -5.00 -1.54
N ALA A 355 -19.16 -4.80 -0.73
CA ALA A 355 -18.07 -5.75 -0.60
C ALA A 355 -18.53 -7.12 -0.05
N GLN A 356 -19.47 -7.13 0.88
CA GLN A 356 -20.07 -8.37 1.41
C GLN A 356 -20.88 -9.11 0.35
N GLU A 357 -21.71 -8.41 -0.43
CA GLU A 357 -22.48 -9.02 -1.53
C GLU A 357 -21.54 -9.50 -2.66
N ALA A 358 -20.47 -8.78 -2.94
CA ALA A 358 -19.43 -9.21 -3.87
C ALA A 358 -18.78 -10.53 -3.41
N ALA A 359 -18.43 -10.65 -2.14
CA ALA A 359 -17.89 -11.89 -1.57
C ALA A 359 -18.90 -13.06 -1.64
N LYS A 360 -20.20 -12.81 -1.40
CA LYS A 360 -21.25 -13.82 -1.61
C LYS A 360 -21.34 -14.26 -3.07
N ALA A 361 -21.13 -13.34 -4.00
CA ALA A 361 -21.09 -13.65 -5.44
C ALA A 361 -19.77 -14.30 -5.89
N GLY A 362 -18.74 -14.37 -5.02
CA GLY A 362 -17.47 -15.01 -5.29
C GLY A 362 -16.42 -14.08 -5.87
N VAL A 363 -16.46 -12.79 -5.55
CA VAL A 363 -15.40 -11.83 -5.85
C VAL A 363 -15.05 -11.02 -4.62
N MET A 364 -13.76 -10.88 -4.35
CA MET A 364 -13.24 -10.13 -3.21
C MET A 364 -12.81 -8.74 -3.66
N VAL A 365 -13.33 -7.73 -3.00
CA VAL A 365 -12.95 -6.32 -3.18
C VAL A 365 -12.63 -5.71 -1.82
N LEU A 366 -12.01 -4.53 -1.83
CA LEU A 366 -11.74 -3.74 -0.64
C LEU A 366 -12.71 -2.57 -0.51
N ILE A 367 -12.61 -1.87 0.60
CA ILE A 367 -13.25 -0.57 0.81
C ILE A 367 -12.18 0.47 1.15
N ALA A 368 -12.44 1.73 0.83
CA ALA A 368 -11.62 2.86 1.23
C ALA A 368 -12.54 3.98 1.75
N GLY A 369 -12.40 4.31 3.03
CA GLY A 369 -13.43 5.13 3.69
C GLY A 369 -14.80 4.42 3.71
N GLY A 370 -15.89 5.18 3.87
CA GLY A 370 -17.25 4.65 3.88
C GLY A 370 -17.89 4.48 2.49
N ASP A 371 -17.36 5.15 1.48
CA ASP A 371 -18.07 5.43 0.23
C ASP A 371 -17.31 4.99 -1.04
N VAL A 372 -16.22 4.23 -0.89
CA VAL A 372 -15.45 3.76 -2.05
C VAL A 372 -15.27 2.26 -2.02
N VAL A 373 -15.66 1.58 -3.09
CA VAL A 373 -15.30 0.18 -3.36
C VAL A 373 -13.95 0.19 -4.08
N ARG A 374 -12.91 -0.37 -3.45
CA ARG A 374 -11.53 -0.33 -3.93
C ARG A 374 -11.12 -1.66 -4.55
N PHE A 375 -10.38 -1.57 -5.64
CA PHE A 375 -9.79 -2.68 -6.38
C PHE A 375 -8.27 -2.56 -6.36
N ALA A 376 -7.59 -3.65 -6.05
CA ALA A 376 -6.14 -3.79 -6.07
C ALA A 376 -5.74 -5.22 -6.50
N PRO A 377 -6.15 -5.67 -7.69
CA PRO A 377 -5.89 -7.02 -8.18
C PRO A 377 -4.40 -7.28 -8.39
N ALA A 378 -4.03 -8.54 -8.63
CA ALA A 378 -2.69 -8.88 -9.10
C ALA A 378 -2.37 -8.14 -10.40
N LEU A 379 -1.09 -7.73 -10.57
CA LEU A 379 -0.66 -6.95 -11.75
C LEU A 379 -0.71 -7.78 -13.04
N ASN A 380 -0.63 -9.08 -12.91
CA ASN A 380 -0.70 -10.08 -13.98
C ASN A 380 -2.06 -10.78 -14.08
N VAL A 381 -3.11 -10.22 -13.46
CA VAL A 381 -4.48 -10.76 -13.56
C VAL A 381 -4.86 -10.97 -15.03
N SER A 382 -5.43 -12.12 -15.37
CA SER A 382 -5.79 -12.44 -16.74
C SER A 382 -7.12 -11.80 -17.17
N ASP A 383 -7.32 -11.66 -18.49
CA ASP A 383 -8.57 -11.13 -19.05
C ASP A 383 -9.78 -11.98 -18.65
N GLU A 384 -9.60 -13.31 -18.56
CA GLU A 384 -10.64 -14.24 -18.08
C GLU A 384 -11.01 -13.97 -16.62
N GLU A 385 -10.00 -13.75 -15.74
CA GLU A 385 -10.21 -13.44 -14.33
C GLU A 385 -10.87 -12.07 -14.16
N ILE A 386 -10.47 -11.07 -14.95
CA ILE A 386 -11.12 -9.75 -14.99
C ILE A 386 -12.59 -9.91 -15.38
N ALA A 387 -12.87 -10.64 -16.46
CA ALA A 387 -14.23 -10.88 -16.94
C ALA A 387 -15.08 -11.57 -15.86
N THR A 388 -14.60 -12.72 -15.36
CA THR A 388 -15.33 -13.52 -14.36
C THR A 388 -15.56 -12.73 -13.08
N GLY A 389 -14.56 -12.03 -12.58
CA GLY A 389 -14.67 -11.25 -11.35
C GLY A 389 -15.65 -10.08 -11.49
N LEU A 390 -15.63 -9.35 -12.62
CA LEU A 390 -16.55 -8.24 -12.85
C LEU A 390 -17.98 -8.70 -13.15
N ASP A 391 -18.18 -9.86 -13.78
CA ASP A 391 -19.52 -10.45 -13.90
C ASP A 391 -20.11 -10.81 -12.53
N ARG A 392 -19.30 -11.38 -11.62
CA ARG A 392 -19.68 -11.63 -10.23
C ARG A 392 -19.95 -10.33 -9.45
N PHE A 393 -19.18 -9.29 -9.72
CA PHE A 393 -19.38 -7.96 -9.13
C PHE A 393 -20.69 -7.32 -9.62
N ALA A 394 -21.02 -7.46 -10.90
CA ALA A 394 -22.29 -7.01 -11.45
C ALA A 394 -23.50 -7.71 -10.78
N LEU A 395 -23.40 -9.02 -10.50
CA LEU A 395 -24.45 -9.74 -9.73
C LEU A 395 -24.61 -9.19 -8.31
N ALA A 396 -23.53 -8.77 -7.66
CA ALA A 396 -23.60 -8.12 -6.35
C ALA A 396 -24.34 -6.77 -6.42
N CYS A 397 -24.05 -5.96 -7.43
CA CYS A 397 -24.76 -4.70 -7.68
C CYS A 397 -26.26 -4.92 -7.94
N GLU A 398 -26.62 -5.91 -8.75
CA GLU A 398 -28.01 -6.25 -9.05
C GLU A 398 -28.80 -6.65 -7.78
N ARG A 399 -28.22 -7.49 -6.93
CA ARG A 399 -28.85 -7.92 -5.67
C ARG A 399 -29.15 -6.75 -4.73
N LEU A 400 -28.26 -5.78 -4.68
CA LEU A 400 -28.45 -4.59 -3.84
C LEU A 400 -29.57 -3.68 -4.35
N GLN A 401 -29.77 -3.57 -5.65
CA GLN A 401 -30.88 -2.81 -6.22
C GLN A 401 -32.24 -3.53 -6.01
N THR A 402 -32.27 -4.84 -6.21
CA THR A 402 -33.50 -5.64 -6.07
C THR A 402 -33.89 -5.87 -4.61
N GLY A 403 -32.91 -6.02 -3.70
CA GLY A 403 -33.16 -6.17 -2.26
C GLY A 403 -33.59 -4.89 -1.57
N GLY A 404 -33.29 -3.72 -2.12
CA GLY A 404 -33.80 -2.42 -1.66
C GLY A 404 -35.28 -2.19 -2.00
N ALA A 405 -35.85 -2.93 -2.94
CA ALA A 405 -37.26 -2.82 -3.31
C ALA A 405 -38.21 -3.68 -2.43
N SER A 406 -37.67 -4.51 -1.52
CA SER A 406 -38.46 -5.39 -0.66
C SER A 406 -38.63 -4.91 0.78
N CYS A 407 -38.18 -3.71 1.12
CA CYS A 407 -38.37 -3.05 2.41
C CYS A 407 -39.03 -1.68 2.22
N GLY A 408 -40.17 -1.65 1.52
CA GLY A 408 -41.08 -0.50 1.41
C GLY A 408 -42.43 -0.85 2.00
#